data_06e9719ad7f3de5515fd08a666b2b674
#
_entry.id   06e9719ad7f3de5515fd08a666b2b674
#
_cell.length_a   1.000
_cell.length_b   1.000
_cell.length_c   1.000
_cell.angle_alpha   90.00
_cell.angle_beta   90.00
_cell.angle_gamma   90.00
#
_symmetry.space_group_name_H-M   'P 1'
#
loop_
_entity.id
_entity.type
_entity.pdbx_description
1 polymer ?
#
loop_
_entity_poly.entity_id
_entity_poly.type
_entity_poly.pdbx_seq_one_letter_code
_entity_poly.pdbx_strand_id
1 'polypeptide(L)'
;MRLGVLDVGSNTVHLLVVDAHPGARPLPAHSHKAELRLAQLLDESGAIGPDGVEKLIGVVHEAMQAAEDKGVEDLLPFATSAVREASNADDVLARVQAETGVELQVLTGAEEARLTFLAARRWFGWSAGKLLVLDIGGGSLEIAYGIDEEPDAAASLPLGAGRLTAGWLPADPPDAESIRSLRRHVRAQIARTVGEFTRFGPPDHVVATSKTFKQLARIAGAARSTEGLYVQRELKRESLEAWVPQLAGMSAAQRAELPGVSEGRAGQLLAGALVAEGAMDLFGVESLEVCPWALREGVILRRLDHMGSV
;
A
#
# COMPACT_ATOMS: atom_id res chain seq x y z
N MET A 1 4.34 -13.32 23.45
CA MET A 1 5.15 -13.87 22.36
C MET A 1 5.54 -12.74 21.39
N ARG A 2 6.62 -12.90 20.65
CA ARG A 2 6.98 -11.98 19.56
C ARG A 2 6.44 -12.50 18.24
N LEU A 3 5.59 -11.69 17.63
CA LEU A 3 4.99 -11.96 16.33
C LEU A 3 5.69 -11.11 15.25
N GLY A 4 6.15 -11.75 14.19
CA GLY A 4 6.69 -11.11 12.99
C GLY A 4 5.67 -11.11 11.86
N VAL A 5 5.60 -10.03 11.11
CA VAL A 5 4.88 -9.95 9.84
C VAL A 5 5.88 -9.59 8.76
N LEU A 6 6.08 -10.47 7.79
CA LEU A 6 6.95 -10.26 6.64
C LEU A 6 6.09 -9.95 5.41
N ASP A 7 6.10 -8.70 5.00
CA ASP A 7 5.36 -8.15 3.85
C ASP A 7 6.29 -8.02 2.64
N VAL A 8 6.08 -8.85 1.62
CA VAL A 8 6.77 -8.77 0.32
C VAL A 8 5.91 -7.94 -0.63
N GLY A 9 6.15 -6.64 -0.63
CA GLY A 9 5.44 -5.69 -1.49
C GLY A 9 6.18 -5.38 -2.79
N SER A 10 5.53 -4.64 -3.69
CA SER A 10 6.07 -4.25 -5.00
C SER A 10 7.35 -3.42 -4.94
N ASN A 11 7.54 -2.63 -3.89
CA ASN A 11 8.69 -1.73 -3.75
C ASN A 11 9.67 -2.13 -2.65
N THR A 12 9.16 -2.82 -1.62
CA THR A 12 9.94 -3.10 -0.40
C THR A 12 9.53 -4.42 0.20
N VAL A 13 10.48 -5.10 0.82
CA VAL A 13 10.22 -6.14 1.82
C VAL A 13 10.29 -5.50 3.19
N HIS A 14 9.32 -5.79 4.03
CA HIS A 14 9.21 -5.18 5.35
C HIS A 14 8.87 -6.22 6.41
N LEU A 15 9.80 -6.46 7.32
CA LEU A 15 9.54 -7.22 8.54
C LEU A 15 9.11 -6.24 9.65
N LEU A 16 7.92 -6.46 10.19
CA LEU A 16 7.40 -5.76 11.35
C LEU A 16 7.31 -6.74 12.52
N VAL A 17 7.93 -6.43 13.65
CA VAL A 17 7.90 -7.26 14.86
C VAL A 17 7.11 -6.54 15.93
N VAL A 18 6.15 -7.24 16.54
CA VAL A 18 5.31 -6.73 17.62
C VAL A 18 5.35 -7.66 18.83
N ASP A 19 5.15 -7.11 20.02
CA ASP A 19 4.89 -7.90 21.22
C ASP A 19 3.40 -8.25 21.27
N ALA A 20 3.09 -9.52 21.01
CA ALA A 20 1.74 -10.03 20.81
C ALA A 20 1.18 -10.68 22.07
N HIS A 21 0.00 -10.25 22.49
CA HIS A 21 -0.84 -10.84 23.52
C HIS A 21 -2.32 -10.48 23.24
N PRO A 22 -3.30 -11.20 23.81
CA PRO A 22 -4.71 -10.84 23.62
C PRO A 22 -4.98 -9.38 24.00
N GLY A 23 -5.64 -8.63 23.11
CA GLY A 23 -5.91 -7.19 23.26
C GLY A 23 -4.73 -6.26 23.02
N ALA A 24 -3.57 -6.75 22.59
CA ALA A 24 -2.44 -5.91 22.20
C ALA A 24 -2.77 -5.01 21.01
N ARG A 25 -2.15 -3.84 20.98
CA ARG A 25 -2.15 -2.99 19.79
C ARG A 25 -1.00 -3.39 18.86
N PRO A 26 -1.16 -3.30 17.54
CA PRO A 26 -0.13 -3.65 16.56
C PRO A 26 0.96 -2.55 16.47
N LEU A 27 1.55 -2.19 17.63
CA LEU A 27 2.60 -1.20 17.69
C LEU A 27 3.97 -1.86 17.45
N PRO A 28 4.80 -1.30 16.56
CA PRO A 28 6.11 -1.85 16.23
C PRO A 28 7.04 -1.88 17.46
N ALA A 29 7.51 -3.07 17.83
CA ALA A 29 8.68 -3.23 18.71
C ALA A 29 9.97 -3.07 17.90
N HIS A 30 9.99 -3.66 16.68
CA HIS A 30 11.09 -3.53 15.72
C HIS A 30 10.54 -3.47 14.28
N SER A 31 11.34 -2.87 13.38
CA SER A 31 11.03 -2.78 11.97
C SER A 31 12.32 -2.92 11.16
N HIS A 32 12.36 -3.90 10.25
CA HIS A 32 13.42 -4.05 9.27
C HIS A 32 12.83 -3.88 7.88
N LYS A 33 13.49 -3.09 7.02
CA LYS A 33 12.97 -2.75 5.71
C LYS A 33 14.08 -2.72 4.68
N ALA A 34 13.88 -3.44 3.58
CA ALA A 34 14.78 -3.46 2.44
C ALA A 34 14.07 -3.03 1.16
N GLU A 35 14.77 -2.31 0.27
CA GLU A 35 14.24 -1.93 -1.04
C GLU A 35 14.38 -3.09 -2.02
N LEU A 36 13.27 -3.45 -2.66
CA LEU A 36 13.21 -4.53 -3.62
C LEU A 36 12.93 -4.03 -5.04
N ARG A 37 11.90 -3.17 -5.22
CA ARG A 37 11.46 -2.59 -6.50
C ARG A 37 11.13 -3.66 -7.56
N LEU A 38 10.39 -4.71 -7.19
CA LEU A 38 10.04 -5.83 -8.09
C LEU A 38 9.39 -5.38 -9.40
N ALA A 39 8.57 -4.33 -9.37
CA ALA A 39 7.94 -3.81 -10.58
C ALA A 39 8.94 -3.35 -11.67
N GLN A 40 10.19 -3.03 -11.30
CA GLN A 40 11.27 -2.66 -12.22
C GLN A 40 12.10 -3.87 -12.68
N LEU A 41 11.86 -5.04 -12.11
CA LEU A 41 12.59 -6.29 -12.36
C LEU A 41 11.72 -7.31 -13.12
N LEU A 42 10.53 -6.87 -13.58
CA LEU A 42 9.69 -7.63 -14.50
C LEU A 42 10.24 -7.50 -15.92
N ASP A 43 10.27 -8.59 -16.64
CA ASP A 43 10.58 -8.62 -18.07
C ASP A 43 9.33 -8.31 -18.94
N GLU A 44 9.49 -8.35 -20.26
CA GLU A 44 8.41 -8.07 -21.22
C GLU A 44 7.24 -9.06 -21.13
N SER A 45 7.47 -10.26 -20.61
CA SER A 45 6.42 -11.28 -20.39
C SER A 45 5.67 -11.08 -19.06
N GLY A 46 6.10 -10.14 -18.21
CA GLY A 46 5.61 -9.93 -16.87
C GLY A 46 6.19 -10.93 -15.84
N ALA A 47 7.25 -11.67 -16.20
CA ALA A 47 7.97 -12.53 -15.26
C ALA A 47 8.97 -11.73 -14.41
N ILE A 48 9.18 -12.14 -13.18
CA ILE A 48 10.30 -11.67 -12.36
C ILE A 48 11.57 -12.32 -12.91
N GLY A 49 12.48 -11.50 -13.45
CA GLY A 49 13.74 -11.97 -14.01
C GLY A 49 14.66 -12.60 -12.96
N PRO A 50 15.69 -13.37 -13.40
CA PRO A 50 16.59 -14.07 -12.47
C PRO A 50 17.20 -13.17 -11.41
N ASP A 51 17.68 -11.98 -11.78
CA ASP A 51 18.26 -11.00 -10.83
C ASP A 51 17.22 -10.52 -9.80
N GLY A 52 15.96 -10.41 -10.20
CA GLY A 52 14.85 -10.06 -9.32
C GLY A 52 14.54 -11.15 -8.30
N VAL A 53 14.61 -12.41 -8.72
CA VAL A 53 14.42 -13.57 -7.85
C VAL A 53 15.57 -13.68 -6.85
N GLU A 54 16.81 -13.58 -7.30
CA GLU A 54 18.00 -13.59 -6.42
C GLU A 54 17.92 -12.47 -5.38
N LYS A 55 17.57 -11.26 -5.82
CA LYS A 55 17.41 -10.12 -4.92
C LYS A 55 16.31 -10.35 -3.89
N LEU A 56 15.16 -10.91 -4.31
CA LEU A 56 14.05 -11.26 -3.40
C LEU A 56 14.51 -12.27 -2.34
N ILE A 57 15.20 -13.34 -2.75
CA ILE A 57 15.74 -14.36 -1.85
C ILE A 57 16.71 -13.73 -0.85
N GLY A 58 17.65 -12.90 -1.32
CA GLY A 58 18.61 -12.22 -0.46
C GLY A 58 17.93 -11.34 0.60
N VAL A 59 16.93 -10.57 0.21
CA VAL A 59 16.18 -9.69 1.14
C VAL A 59 15.32 -10.49 2.12
N VAL A 60 14.75 -11.63 1.69
CA VAL A 60 14.03 -12.53 2.60
C VAL A 60 14.98 -13.15 3.62
N HIS A 61 16.18 -13.58 3.22
CA HIS A 61 17.21 -14.05 4.16
C HIS A 61 17.60 -12.98 5.20
N GLU A 62 17.84 -11.75 4.77
CA GLU A 62 18.13 -10.63 5.69
C GLU A 62 16.99 -10.41 6.68
N ALA A 63 15.74 -10.48 6.21
CA ALA A 63 14.57 -10.34 7.08
C ALA A 63 14.44 -11.50 8.08
N MET A 64 14.74 -12.73 7.65
CA MET A 64 14.73 -13.90 8.54
C MET A 64 15.80 -13.82 9.62
N GLN A 65 17.00 -13.39 9.28
CA GLN A 65 18.06 -13.16 10.25
C GLN A 65 17.67 -12.07 11.26
N ALA A 66 17.06 -10.97 10.76
CA ALA A 66 16.53 -9.93 11.63
C ALA A 66 15.41 -10.44 12.54
N ALA A 67 14.56 -11.34 12.07
CA ALA A 67 13.49 -11.95 12.86
C ALA A 67 14.07 -12.83 14.00
N GLU A 68 15.06 -13.67 13.68
CA GLU A 68 15.77 -14.50 14.66
C GLU A 68 16.47 -13.63 15.75
N ASP A 69 17.23 -12.61 15.32
CA ASP A 69 17.90 -11.67 16.22
C ASP A 69 16.94 -10.94 17.18
N LYS A 70 15.70 -10.77 16.77
CA LYS A 70 14.63 -10.14 17.57
C LYS A 70 13.78 -11.14 18.34
N GLY A 71 14.08 -12.43 18.27
CA GLY A 71 13.36 -13.48 18.99
C GLY A 71 11.91 -13.63 18.54
N VAL A 72 11.66 -13.55 17.23
CA VAL A 72 10.34 -13.81 16.66
C VAL A 72 10.00 -15.29 16.84
N GLU A 73 8.85 -15.55 17.48
CA GLU A 73 8.36 -16.90 17.79
C GLU A 73 7.33 -17.40 16.78
N ASP A 74 6.59 -16.47 16.16
CA ASP A 74 5.60 -16.77 15.11
C ASP A 74 5.78 -15.75 13.99
N LEU A 75 5.84 -16.21 12.73
CA LEU A 75 6.04 -15.38 11.56
C LEU A 75 4.88 -15.54 10.58
N LEU A 76 4.33 -14.42 10.14
CA LEU A 76 3.29 -14.34 9.12
C LEU A 76 3.89 -13.77 7.83
N PRO A 77 4.45 -14.61 6.95
CA PRO A 77 5.03 -14.15 5.70
C PRO A 77 3.98 -14.11 4.60
N PHE A 78 3.87 -12.98 3.89
CA PHE A 78 2.98 -12.87 2.75
C PHE A 78 3.58 -12.03 1.62
N ALA A 79 3.04 -12.22 0.42
CA ALA A 79 3.34 -11.44 -0.76
C ALA A 79 2.06 -10.82 -1.35
N THR A 80 2.23 -9.68 -2.00
CA THR A 80 1.14 -8.90 -2.57
C THR A 80 1.26 -8.76 -4.09
N SER A 81 0.66 -7.76 -4.67
CA SER A 81 0.43 -7.59 -6.11
C SER A 81 1.62 -7.90 -7.02
N ALA A 82 2.85 -7.53 -6.66
CA ALA A 82 3.99 -7.73 -7.56
C ALA A 82 4.37 -9.20 -7.76
N VAL A 83 4.26 -10.03 -6.71
CA VAL A 83 4.47 -11.47 -6.83
C VAL A 83 3.22 -12.14 -7.38
N ARG A 84 2.03 -11.78 -6.86
CA ARG A 84 0.74 -12.35 -7.31
C ARG A 84 0.53 -12.26 -8.82
N GLU A 85 0.97 -11.17 -9.43
CA GLU A 85 0.70 -10.88 -10.84
C GLU A 85 1.86 -11.23 -11.76
N ALA A 86 2.97 -11.72 -11.21
CA ALA A 86 4.09 -12.21 -12.01
C ALA A 86 3.68 -13.48 -12.77
N SER A 87 4.02 -13.55 -14.06
CA SER A 87 3.68 -14.70 -14.91
C SER A 87 4.38 -16.00 -14.47
N ASN A 88 5.45 -15.89 -13.67
CA ASN A 88 6.19 -17.01 -13.07
C ASN A 88 6.07 -17.05 -11.53
N ALA A 89 4.94 -16.59 -10.97
CA ALA A 89 4.74 -16.50 -9.53
C ALA A 89 5.02 -17.80 -8.78
N ASP A 90 4.47 -18.92 -9.27
CA ASP A 90 4.61 -20.24 -8.62
C ASP A 90 6.08 -20.68 -8.56
N ASP A 91 6.85 -20.50 -9.64
CA ASP A 91 8.27 -20.84 -9.69
C ASP A 91 9.08 -19.97 -8.71
N VAL A 92 8.76 -18.67 -8.63
CA VAL A 92 9.40 -17.73 -7.71
C VAL A 92 9.12 -18.11 -6.25
N LEU A 93 7.86 -18.41 -5.91
CA LEU A 93 7.46 -18.83 -4.56
C LEU A 93 8.12 -20.13 -4.15
N ALA A 94 8.13 -21.13 -5.04
CA ALA A 94 8.78 -22.42 -4.80
C ALA A 94 10.29 -22.23 -4.55
N ARG A 95 10.92 -21.34 -5.30
CA ARG A 95 12.34 -21.06 -5.17
C ARG A 95 12.64 -20.31 -3.87
N VAL A 96 11.85 -19.31 -3.50
CA VAL A 96 11.98 -18.62 -2.20
C VAL A 96 11.85 -19.63 -1.06
N GLN A 97 10.85 -20.51 -1.09
CA GLN A 97 10.66 -21.53 -0.06
C GLN A 97 11.83 -22.50 0.01
N ALA A 98 12.33 -22.97 -1.12
CA ALA A 98 13.44 -23.92 -1.17
C ALA A 98 14.75 -23.34 -0.61
N GLU A 99 15.03 -22.06 -0.87
CA GLU A 99 16.29 -21.42 -0.50
C GLU A 99 16.23 -20.75 0.89
N THR A 100 15.07 -20.26 1.32
CA THR A 100 14.94 -19.52 2.59
C THR A 100 14.16 -20.28 3.67
N GLY A 101 13.46 -21.34 3.32
CA GLY A 101 12.54 -22.07 4.21
C GLY A 101 11.22 -21.29 4.47
N VAL A 102 11.02 -20.11 3.86
CA VAL A 102 9.85 -19.25 4.06
C VAL A 102 8.78 -19.57 3.02
N GLU A 103 7.60 -20.00 3.46
CA GLU A 103 6.42 -20.16 2.62
C GLU A 103 5.62 -18.86 2.59
N LEU A 104 5.74 -18.09 1.52
CA LEU A 104 5.03 -16.83 1.34
C LEU A 104 3.56 -17.10 0.96
N GLN A 105 2.62 -16.66 1.79
CA GLN A 105 1.21 -16.62 1.42
C GLN A 105 0.94 -15.49 0.43
N VAL A 106 0.36 -15.80 -0.73
CA VAL A 106 -0.04 -14.74 -1.69
C VAL A 106 -1.44 -14.26 -1.35
N LEU A 107 -1.55 -13.01 -0.91
CA LEU A 107 -2.84 -12.40 -0.64
C LEU A 107 -3.54 -12.03 -1.95
N THR A 108 -4.84 -12.33 -2.04
CA THR A 108 -5.69 -11.77 -3.08
C THR A 108 -5.89 -10.26 -2.86
N GLY A 109 -6.19 -9.52 -3.92
CA GLY A 109 -6.44 -8.08 -3.78
C GLY A 109 -7.64 -7.76 -2.87
N ALA A 110 -8.66 -8.65 -2.85
CA ALA A 110 -9.79 -8.50 -1.93
C ALA A 110 -9.38 -8.74 -0.46
N GLU A 111 -8.47 -9.66 -0.19
CA GLU A 111 -7.92 -9.87 1.16
C GLU A 111 -7.07 -8.69 1.60
N GLU A 112 -6.23 -8.13 0.71
CA GLU A 112 -5.48 -6.91 0.99
C GLU A 112 -6.42 -5.75 1.38
N ALA A 113 -7.49 -5.54 0.60
CA ALA A 113 -8.48 -4.50 0.88
C ALA A 113 -9.19 -4.73 2.22
N ARG A 114 -9.63 -5.97 2.52
CA ARG A 114 -10.29 -6.32 3.80
C ARG A 114 -9.38 -6.13 5.00
N LEU A 115 -8.14 -6.58 4.93
CA LEU A 115 -7.17 -6.46 6.02
C LEU A 115 -6.81 -4.99 6.27
N THR A 116 -6.64 -4.21 5.21
CA THR A 116 -6.39 -2.77 5.32
C THR A 116 -7.60 -2.05 5.91
N PHE A 117 -8.81 -2.45 5.53
CA PHE A 117 -10.04 -1.93 6.12
C PHE A 117 -10.13 -2.26 7.62
N LEU A 118 -9.87 -3.49 8.04
CA LEU A 118 -9.83 -3.90 9.44
C LEU A 118 -8.88 -3.00 10.25
N ALA A 119 -7.67 -2.75 9.74
CA ALA A 119 -6.70 -1.87 10.39
C ALA A 119 -7.25 -0.44 10.56
N ALA A 120 -7.85 0.13 9.51
CA ALA A 120 -8.45 1.46 9.56
C ALA A 120 -9.65 1.49 10.53
N ARG A 121 -10.53 0.49 10.48
CA ARG A 121 -11.68 0.36 11.38
C ARG A 121 -11.25 0.32 12.85
N ARG A 122 -10.26 -0.48 13.19
CA ARG A 122 -9.72 -0.58 14.55
C ARG A 122 -8.98 0.68 15.00
N TRP A 123 -8.39 1.43 14.06
CA TRP A 123 -7.76 2.72 14.35
C TRP A 123 -8.79 3.79 14.69
N PHE A 124 -9.80 3.98 13.86
CA PHE A 124 -10.80 5.04 14.02
C PHE A 124 -11.92 4.68 15.00
N GLY A 125 -12.17 3.40 15.23
CA GLY A 125 -13.23 2.90 16.11
C GLY A 125 -14.63 3.06 15.51
N TRP A 126 -15.61 2.58 16.24
CA TRP A 126 -17.01 2.50 15.78
C TRP A 126 -17.68 3.88 15.60
N SER A 127 -17.23 4.89 16.36
CA SER A 127 -17.76 6.25 16.26
C SER A 127 -17.52 6.92 14.91
N ALA A 128 -16.59 6.39 14.09
CA ALA A 128 -16.33 6.91 12.75
C ALA A 128 -17.42 6.54 11.73
N GLY A 129 -18.43 5.74 12.10
CA GLY A 129 -19.53 5.36 11.23
C GLY A 129 -19.06 4.55 10.02
N LYS A 130 -19.66 4.80 8.85
CA LYS A 130 -19.32 4.17 7.57
C LYS A 130 -17.98 4.70 7.06
N LEU A 131 -17.03 3.80 6.85
CA LEU A 131 -15.71 4.14 6.31
C LEU A 131 -15.64 3.83 4.81
N LEU A 132 -15.04 4.74 4.05
CA LEU A 132 -14.42 4.45 2.76
C LEU A 132 -12.91 4.48 2.95
N VAL A 133 -12.24 3.38 2.65
CA VAL A 133 -10.78 3.24 2.78
C VAL A 133 -10.16 3.11 1.40
N LEU A 134 -9.14 3.92 1.12
CA LEU A 134 -8.37 3.93 -0.12
C LEU A 134 -6.89 3.66 0.20
N ASP A 135 -6.28 2.69 -0.50
CA ASP A 135 -4.84 2.39 -0.39
C ASP A 135 -4.21 2.33 -1.79
N ILE A 136 -3.27 3.24 -2.08
CA ILE A 136 -2.52 3.23 -3.35
C ILE A 136 -1.16 2.61 -3.09
N GLY A 137 -1.05 1.33 -3.44
CA GLY A 137 0.19 0.59 -3.38
C GLY A 137 1.12 0.82 -4.58
N GLY A 138 2.11 -0.04 -4.74
CA GLY A 138 3.01 -0.04 -5.91
C GLY A 138 2.36 -0.67 -7.14
N GLY A 139 1.57 -1.74 -6.98
CA GLY A 139 0.93 -2.49 -8.05
C GLY A 139 -0.57 -2.26 -8.19
N SER A 140 -1.26 -1.91 -7.09
CA SER A 140 -2.72 -1.84 -7.04
C SER A 140 -3.25 -0.64 -6.26
N LEU A 141 -4.54 -0.38 -6.41
CA LEU A 141 -5.38 0.47 -5.57
C LEU A 141 -6.40 -0.44 -4.90
N GLU A 142 -6.36 -0.53 -3.59
CA GLU A 142 -7.36 -1.19 -2.77
C GLU A 142 -8.43 -0.18 -2.36
N ILE A 143 -9.70 -0.61 -2.44
CA ILE A 143 -10.87 0.17 -2.06
C ILE A 143 -11.72 -0.73 -1.17
N ALA A 144 -12.10 -0.25 0.00
CA ALA A 144 -13.01 -0.96 0.89
C ALA A 144 -14.00 0.00 1.54
N TYR A 145 -15.24 -0.46 1.74
CA TYR A 145 -16.33 0.32 2.31
C TYR A 145 -17.11 -0.53 3.31
N GLY A 146 -17.47 0.02 4.45
CA GLY A 146 -18.28 -0.70 5.43
C GLY A 146 -18.44 0.05 6.75
N ILE A 147 -19.20 -0.55 7.65
CA ILE A 147 -19.44 -0.05 8.99
C ILE A 147 -18.85 -0.97 10.07
N ASP A 148 -18.80 -2.27 9.82
CA ASP A 148 -18.25 -3.28 10.71
C ASP A 148 -16.75 -3.53 10.48
N GLU A 149 -16.17 -4.53 11.10
CA GLU A 149 -14.76 -4.91 10.88
C GLU A 149 -14.55 -5.62 9.54
N GLU A 150 -15.56 -6.34 9.06
CA GLU A 150 -15.61 -6.86 7.71
C GLU A 150 -16.32 -5.84 6.80
N PRO A 151 -15.70 -5.39 5.70
CA PRO A 151 -16.30 -4.41 4.82
C PRO A 151 -17.48 -4.98 4.00
N ASP A 152 -18.49 -4.15 3.75
CA ASP A 152 -19.63 -4.47 2.88
C ASP A 152 -19.23 -4.62 1.40
N ALA A 153 -18.16 -3.93 1.00
CA ALA A 153 -17.56 -4.02 -0.33
C ALA A 153 -16.04 -3.87 -0.25
N ALA A 154 -15.33 -4.66 -1.05
CA ALA A 154 -13.88 -4.60 -1.17
C ALA A 154 -13.45 -4.93 -2.60
N ALA A 155 -12.56 -4.12 -3.17
CA ALA A 155 -12.00 -4.31 -4.50
C ALA A 155 -10.53 -3.94 -4.54
N SER A 156 -9.81 -4.54 -5.48
CA SER A 156 -8.44 -4.17 -5.84
C SER A 156 -8.39 -3.92 -7.34
N LEU A 157 -7.86 -2.77 -7.72
CA LEU A 157 -7.70 -2.36 -9.12
C LEU A 157 -6.21 -2.30 -9.45
N PRO A 158 -5.79 -2.63 -10.70
CA PRO A 158 -4.38 -2.58 -11.12
C PRO A 158 -3.91 -1.13 -11.35
N LEU A 159 -4.13 -0.26 -10.35
CA LEU A 159 -3.87 1.17 -10.37
C LEU A 159 -2.78 1.59 -9.38
N GLY A 160 -1.81 0.72 -9.12
CA GLY A 160 -0.67 1.06 -8.28
C GLY A 160 0.28 2.05 -8.93
N ALA A 161 0.85 2.94 -8.12
CA ALA A 161 1.70 4.04 -8.58
C ALA A 161 2.92 3.57 -9.39
N GLY A 162 3.57 2.48 -8.97
CA GLY A 162 4.74 1.93 -9.68
C GLY A 162 4.38 1.30 -11.01
N ARG A 163 3.33 0.50 -11.04
CA ARG A 163 2.78 -0.11 -12.26
C ARG A 163 2.44 0.93 -13.31
N LEU A 164 1.69 1.95 -12.90
CA LEU A 164 1.24 2.99 -13.82
C LEU A 164 2.39 3.86 -14.32
N THR A 165 3.40 4.13 -13.50
CA THR A 165 4.60 4.83 -13.93
C THR A 165 5.32 4.03 -15.01
N ALA A 166 5.57 2.75 -14.78
CA ALA A 166 6.28 1.90 -15.75
C ALA A 166 5.51 1.73 -17.06
N GLY A 167 4.19 1.56 -16.99
CA GLY A 167 3.38 1.26 -18.18
C GLY A 167 2.90 2.49 -18.96
N TRP A 168 2.87 3.69 -18.35
CA TRP A 168 2.21 4.85 -18.96
C TRP A 168 3.07 6.11 -19.01
N LEU A 169 4.12 6.23 -18.22
CA LEU A 169 4.95 7.43 -18.10
C LEU A 169 6.41 7.13 -18.47
N PRO A 170 6.71 6.93 -19.77
CA PRO A 170 8.04 6.47 -20.19
C PRO A 170 9.13 7.55 -20.09
N ALA A 171 8.76 8.83 -19.99
CA ALA A 171 9.68 9.95 -19.88
C ALA A 171 9.66 10.56 -18.48
N ASP A 172 10.75 11.26 -18.10
CA ASP A 172 10.87 11.98 -16.84
C ASP A 172 11.50 13.38 -17.06
N PRO A 173 10.73 14.48 -16.92
CA PRO A 173 9.28 14.50 -16.66
C PRO A 173 8.47 13.95 -17.84
N PRO A 174 7.27 13.39 -17.58
CA PRO A 174 6.44 12.82 -18.63
C PRO A 174 5.79 13.90 -19.47
N ASP A 175 5.51 13.56 -20.73
CA ASP A 175 4.82 14.46 -21.66
C ASP A 175 3.31 14.59 -21.35
N ALA A 176 2.70 15.65 -21.87
CA ALA A 176 1.30 15.95 -21.61
C ALA A 176 0.31 14.93 -22.16
N GLU A 177 0.66 14.21 -23.24
CA GLU A 177 -0.22 13.18 -23.83
C GLU A 177 -0.23 11.92 -22.96
N SER A 178 0.93 11.47 -22.52
CA SER A 178 1.07 10.35 -21.57
C SER A 178 0.27 10.61 -20.30
N ILE A 179 0.36 11.82 -19.73
CA ILE A 179 -0.40 12.22 -18.54
C ILE A 179 -1.91 12.19 -18.80
N ARG A 180 -2.38 12.74 -19.93
CA ARG A 180 -3.80 12.73 -20.28
C ARG A 180 -4.32 11.31 -20.48
N SER A 181 -3.53 10.47 -21.14
CA SER A 181 -3.88 9.07 -21.39
C SER A 181 -3.96 8.27 -20.09
N LEU A 182 -3.00 8.44 -19.18
CA LEU A 182 -3.03 7.83 -17.86
C LEU A 182 -4.24 8.29 -17.04
N ARG A 183 -4.52 9.61 -17.01
CA ARG A 183 -5.70 10.15 -16.30
C ARG A 183 -7.00 9.54 -16.84
N ARG A 184 -7.17 9.41 -18.15
CA ARG A 184 -8.34 8.75 -18.75
C ARG A 184 -8.44 7.28 -18.35
N HIS A 185 -7.32 6.55 -18.38
CA HIS A 185 -7.27 5.15 -17.98
C HIS A 185 -7.68 4.97 -16.51
N VAL A 186 -7.06 5.73 -15.60
CA VAL A 186 -7.37 5.70 -14.16
C VAL A 186 -8.85 5.95 -13.90
N ARG A 187 -9.39 7.04 -14.46
CA ARG A 187 -10.81 7.39 -14.29
C ARG A 187 -11.75 6.32 -14.85
N ALA A 188 -11.42 5.74 -15.99
CA ALA A 188 -12.22 4.68 -16.59
C ALA A 188 -12.24 3.40 -15.74
N GLN A 189 -11.11 3.03 -15.14
CA GLN A 189 -11.05 1.86 -14.26
C GLN A 189 -11.85 2.06 -12.97
N ILE A 190 -11.69 3.21 -12.31
CA ILE A 190 -12.41 3.52 -11.07
C ILE A 190 -13.92 3.64 -11.35
N ALA A 191 -14.32 4.30 -12.43
CA ALA A 191 -15.73 4.49 -12.79
C ALA A 191 -16.51 3.17 -12.97
N ARG A 192 -15.84 2.09 -13.39
CA ARG A 192 -16.47 0.76 -13.52
C ARG A 192 -16.81 0.13 -12.18
N THR A 193 -16.10 0.52 -11.12
CA THR A 193 -16.19 -0.11 -9.79
C THR A 193 -16.92 0.78 -8.79
N VAL A 194 -16.93 2.11 -8.98
CA VAL A 194 -17.46 3.07 -8.01
C VAL A 194 -18.91 2.77 -7.60
N GLY A 195 -19.75 2.27 -8.51
CA GLY A 195 -21.15 1.90 -8.24
C GLY A 195 -21.32 0.78 -7.22
N GLU A 196 -20.33 -0.11 -7.09
CA GLU A 196 -20.33 -1.20 -6.10
C GLU A 196 -20.27 -0.66 -4.65
N PHE A 197 -19.68 0.49 -4.47
CA PHE A 197 -19.48 1.15 -3.18
C PHE A 197 -20.56 2.18 -2.88
N THR A 198 -20.91 3.02 -3.87
CA THR A 198 -21.85 4.12 -3.68
C THR A 198 -23.29 3.66 -3.43
N ARG A 199 -23.63 2.42 -3.76
CA ARG A 199 -24.95 1.80 -3.43
C ARG A 199 -25.24 1.73 -1.92
N PHE A 200 -24.20 1.78 -1.07
CA PHE A 200 -24.34 1.77 0.39
C PHE A 200 -24.55 3.18 0.98
N GLY A 201 -24.62 4.20 0.14
CA GLY A 201 -24.74 5.60 0.52
C GLY A 201 -23.41 6.29 0.75
N PRO A 202 -23.40 7.57 1.15
CA PRO A 202 -22.17 8.29 1.41
C PRO A 202 -21.44 7.72 2.65
N PRO A 203 -20.09 7.71 2.65
CA PRO A 203 -19.31 7.41 3.85
C PRO A 203 -19.43 8.56 4.86
N ASP A 204 -19.38 8.21 6.15
CA ASP A 204 -19.29 9.20 7.23
C ASP A 204 -17.86 9.69 7.40
N HIS A 205 -16.89 8.83 7.05
CA HIS A 205 -15.46 9.14 7.15
C HIS A 205 -14.68 8.52 5.99
N VAL A 206 -13.80 9.29 5.36
CA VAL A 206 -12.94 8.82 4.26
C VAL A 206 -11.50 8.73 4.73
N VAL A 207 -10.91 7.57 4.54
CA VAL A 207 -9.59 7.22 5.05
C VAL A 207 -8.67 6.84 3.90
N ALA A 208 -7.45 7.31 3.96
CA ALA A 208 -6.38 6.85 3.09
C ALA A 208 -5.25 6.20 3.87
N THR A 209 -4.68 5.17 3.29
CA THR A 209 -3.49 4.51 3.83
C THR A 209 -2.34 4.61 2.83
N SER A 210 -1.28 3.86 3.00
CA SER A 210 -0.10 3.81 2.13
C SER A 210 0.91 4.96 2.24
N LYS A 211 2.09 4.65 1.69
CA LYS A 211 3.16 5.64 1.58
C LYS A 211 2.83 6.73 0.54
N THR A 212 2.07 6.40 -0.50
CA THR A 212 1.64 7.33 -1.54
C THR A 212 0.81 8.46 -0.94
N PHE A 213 -0.27 8.13 -0.24
CA PHE A 213 -1.12 9.13 0.41
C PHE A 213 -0.39 9.91 1.51
N LYS A 214 0.47 9.24 2.30
CA LYS A 214 1.32 9.92 3.30
C LYS A 214 2.22 10.99 2.68
N GLN A 215 2.79 10.72 1.51
CA GLN A 215 3.63 11.68 0.79
C GLN A 215 2.80 12.80 0.18
N LEU A 216 1.66 12.51 -0.47
CA LEU A 216 0.76 13.52 -1.03
C LEU A 216 0.23 14.46 0.06
N ALA A 217 -0.23 13.93 1.20
CA ALA A 217 -0.65 14.74 2.33
C ALA A 217 0.52 15.61 2.86
N ARG A 218 1.73 15.05 2.93
CA ARG A 218 2.91 15.78 3.43
C ARG A 218 3.32 16.94 2.55
N ILE A 219 3.32 16.79 1.23
CA ILE A 219 3.58 17.90 0.30
C ILE A 219 2.46 18.95 0.33
N ALA A 220 1.23 18.52 0.62
CA ALA A 220 0.08 19.41 0.82
C ALA A 220 0.08 20.10 2.20
N GLY A 221 1.11 19.91 3.03
CA GLY A 221 1.28 20.62 4.29
C GLY A 221 0.92 19.84 5.56
N ALA A 222 0.51 18.57 5.46
CA ALA A 222 0.23 17.76 6.64
C ALA A 222 1.47 17.58 7.54
N ALA A 223 1.25 17.35 8.82
CA ALA A 223 2.28 17.17 9.84
C ALA A 223 3.26 16.02 9.51
N ARG A 224 4.51 16.13 9.99
CA ARG A 224 5.52 15.08 9.84
C ARG A 224 5.11 13.84 10.64
N SER A 225 5.52 12.66 10.18
CA SER A 225 5.28 11.41 10.93
C SER A 225 5.98 11.40 12.30
N THR A 226 7.08 12.13 12.45
CA THR A 226 7.83 12.30 13.69
C THR A 226 7.11 13.11 14.77
N GLU A 227 6.06 13.86 14.40
CA GLU A 227 5.27 14.65 15.36
C GLU A 227 4.31 13.80 16.20
N GLY A 228 4.23 12.50 15.90
CA GLY A 228 3.47 11.53 16.69
C GLY A 228 2.46 10.76 15.85
N LEU A 229 2.12 9.57 16.35
CA LEU A 229 1.22 8.63 15.68
C LEU A 229 -0.22 9.17 15.61
N TYR A 230 -0.66 9.88 16.65
CA TYR A 230 -2.03 10.37 16.81
C TYR A 230 -2.27 11.78 16.22
N VAL A 231 -1.24 12.40 15.67
CA VAL A 231 -1.40 13.70 14.98
C VAL A 231 -2.19 13.46 13.70
N GLN A 232 -3.35 14.11 13.60
CA GLN A 232 -4.23 14.02 12.44
C GLN A 232 -3.53 14.58 11.19
N ARG A 233 -3.67 13.87 10.08
CA ARG A 233 -3.11 14.23 8.78
C ARG A 233 -4.19 14.11 7.73
N GLU A 234 -4.40 15.18 7.02
CA GLU A 234 -5.47 15.30 6.04
C GLU A 234 -4.89 15.60 4.66
N LEU A 235 -5.54 15.10 3.62
CA LEU A 235 -5.32 15.51 2.24
C LEU A 235 -6.64 16.03 1.67
N LYS A 236 -6.66 17.31 1.28
CA LYS A 236 -7.79 17.95 0.62
C LYS A 236 -7.69 17.78 -0.89
N ARG A 237 -8.82 17.55 -1.55
CA ARG A 237 -8.89 17.45 -3.01
C ARG A 237 -8.34 18.70 -3.69
N GLU A 238 -8.73 19.89 -3.23
CA GLU A 238 -8.23 21.18 -3.73
C GLU A 238 -6.69 21.25 -3.71
N SER A 239 -6.07 20.82 -2.60
CA SER A 239 -4.61 20.78 -2.49
C SER A 239 -3.97 19.81 -3.47
N LEU A 240 -4.59 18.66 -3.67
CA LEU A 240 -4.11 17.65 -4.63
C LEU A 240 -4.22 18.16 -6.07
N GLU A 241 -5.34 18.78 -6.43
CA GLU A 241 -5.57 19.40 -7.75
C GLU A 241 -4.54 20.52 -8.04
N ALA A 242 -4.13 21.27 -7.03
CA ALA A 242 -3.07 22.29 -7.16
C ALA A 242 -1.67 21.66 -7.32
N TRP A 243 -1.42 20.48 -6.72
CA TRP A 243 -0.12 19.82 -6.78
C TRP A 243 0.10 18.97 -8.05
N VAL A 244 -0.95 18.36 -8.61
CA VAL A 244 -0.82 17.49 -9.78
C VAL A 244 -0.11 18.18 -10.96
N PRO A 245 -0.47 19.42 -11.38
CA PRO A 245 0.25 20.12 -12.45
C PRO A 245 1.71 20.41 -12.11
N GLN A 246 2.02 20.71 -10.85
CA GLN A 246 3.39 20.97 -10.41
C GLN A 246 4.22 19.68 -10.49
N LEU A 247 3.71 18.56 -9.95
CA LEU A 247 4.36 17.26 -10.04
C LEU A 247 4.58 16.81 -11.49
N ALA A 248 3.67 17.14 -12.39
CA ALA A 248 3.78 16.84 -13.80
C ALA A 248 4.96 17.56 -14.49
N GLY A 249 5.29 18.77 -14.06
CA GLY A 249 6.42 19.54 -14.57
C GLY A 249 7.78 19.21 -13.95
N MET A 250 7.81 18.39 -12.89
CA MET A 250 9.02 18.03 -12.16
C MET A 250 9.60 16.70 -12.65
N SER A 251 10.93 16.57 -12.66
CA SER A 251 11.61 15.28 -12.76
C SER A 251 11.50 14.48 -11.45
N ALA A 252 11.79 13.19 -11.48
CA ALA A 252 11.85 12.35 -10.27
C ALA A 252 12.85 12.90 -9.23
N ALA A 253 14.00 13.40 -9.69
CA ALA A 253 15.01 14.04 -8.83
C ALA A 253 14.43 15.26 -8.11
N GLN A 254 13.73 16.14 -8.82
CA GLN A 254 13.08 17.31 -8.23
C GLN A 254 11.96 16.92 -7.26
N ARG A 255 11.18 15.89 -7.58
CA ARG A 255 10.14 15.37 -6.66
C ARG A 255 10.74 14.76 -5.39
N ALA A 256 11.95 14.20 -5.46
CA ALA A 256 12.64 13.66 -4.29
C ALA A 256 13.04 14.74 -3.27
N GLU A 257 13.19 15.99 -3.70
CA GLU A 257 13.48 17.12 -2.83
C GLU A 257 12.25 17.63 -2.05
N LEU A 258 11.04 17.22 -2.46
CA LEU A 258 9.81 17.65 -1.80
C LEU A 258 9.70 17.05 -0.37
N PRO A 259 9.07 17.79 0.56
CA PRO A 259 8.95 17.35 1.95
C PRO A 259 8.28 15.99 2.10
N GLY A 260 9.00 15.02 2.68
CA GLY A 260 8.48 13.67 2.99
C GLY A 260 8.44 12.70 1.82
N VAL A 261 8.87 13.12 0.64
CA VAL A 261 9.04 12.24 -0.51
C VAL A 261 10.34 11.47 -0.36
N SER A 262 10.27 10.13 -0.47
CA SER A 262 11.45 9.30 -0.47
C SER A 262 11.98 9.11 -1.89
N GLU A 263 13.28 9.09 -2.07
CA GLU A 263 13.95 8.94 -3.36
C GLU A 263 13.39 7.75 -4.18
N GLY A 264 13.28 6.57 -3.54
CA GLY A 264 12.75 5.35 -4.17
C GLY A 264 11.27 5.42 -4.59
N ARG A 265 10.54 6.49 -4.22
CA ARG A 265 9.12 6.70 -4.58
C ARG A 265 8.87 7.95 -5.42
N ALA A 266 9.87 8.82 -5.56
CA ALA A 266 9.73 10.09 -6.27
C ALA A 266 9.28 9.92 -7.73
N GLY A 267 9.80 8.92 -8.43
CA GLY A 267 9.37 8.59 -9.80
C GLY A 267 7.90 8.20 -9.92
N GLN A 268 7.35 7.56 -8.88
CA GLN A 268 5.98 7.05 -8.86
C GLN A 268 4.94 8.06 -8.34
N LEU A 269 5.39 9.19 -7.78
CA LEU A 269 4.53 10.11 -7.05
C LEU A 269 3.45 10.74 -7.95
N LEU A 270 3.79 11.09 -9.19
CA LEU A 270 2.82 11.66 -10.14
C LEU A 270 1.72 10.66 -10.50
N ALA A 271 2.07 9.41 -10.82
CA ALA A 271 1.06 8.38 -11.11
C ALA A 271 0.14 8.17 -9.90
N GLY A 272 0.73 8.08 -8.68
CA GLY A 272 -0.05 7.99 -7.45
C GLY A 272 -0.96 9.20 -7.21
N ALA A 273 -0.51 10.41 -7.55
CA ALA A 273 -1.33 11.62 -7.46
C ALA A 273 -2.52 11.60 -8.43
N LEU A 274 -2.32 11.12 -9.66
CA LEU A 274 -3.39 10.97 -10.65
C LEU A 274 -4.42 9.91 -10.24
N VAL A 275 -4.00 8.83 -9.57
CA VAL A 275 -4.92 7.84 -9.00
C VAL A 275 -5.71 8.43 -7.83
N ALA A 276 -5.05 9.14 -6.92
CA ALA A 276 -5.70 9.81 -5.80
C ALA A 276 -6.72 10.87 -6.28
N GLU A 277 -6.34 11.71 -7.28
CA GLU A 277 -7.22 12.70 -7.92
C GLU A 277 -8.47 12.02 -8.51
N GLY A 278 -8.28 10.96 -9.29
CA GLY A 278 -9.38 10.21 -9.90
C GLY A 278 -10.30 9.53 -8.89
N ALA A 279 -9.73 8.97 -7.81
CA ALA A 279 -10.50 8.33 -6.76
C ALA A 279 -11.31 9.37 -5.96
N MET A 280 -10.67 10.45 -5.50
CA MET A 280 -11.36 11.50 -4.74
C MET A 280 -12.48 12.15 -5.55
N ASP A 281 -12.28 12.40 -6.84
CA ASP A 281 -13.29 12.99 -7.70
C ASP A 281 -14.47 12.05 -7.94
N LEU A 282 -14.23 10.79 -8.33
CA LEU A 282 -15.29 9.84 -8.68
C LEU A 282 -16.10 9.36 -7.47
N PHE A 283 -15.50 9.33 -6.28
CA PHE A 283 -16.21 9.06 -5.03
C PHE A 283 -16.81 10.32 -4.39
N GLY A 284 -16.63 11.50 -4.98
CA GLY A 284 -17.14 12.76 -4.44
C GLY A 284 -16.48 13.18 -3.11
N VAL A 285 -15.22 12.84 -2.91
CA VAL A 285 -14.45 13.06 -1.67
C VAL A 285 -13.76 14.41 -1.73
N GLU A 286 -14.10 15.32 -0.81
CA GLU A 286 -13.45 16.63 -0.68
C GLU A 286 -12.18 16.57 0.19
N SER A 287 -12.17 15.65 1.14
CA SER A 287 -11.07 15.47 2.08
C SER A 287 -11.00 14.04 2.56
N LEU A 288 -9.79 13.56 2.85
CA LEU A 288 -9.54 12.27 3.47
C LEU A 288 -8.50 12.37 4.58
N GLU A 289 -8.65 11.52 5.58
CA GLU A 289 -7.70 11.41 6.68
C GLU A 289 -6.71 10.28 6.44
N VAL A 290 -5.44 10.54 6.70
CA VAL A 290 -4.37 9.54 6.52
C VAL A 290 -4.25 8.68 7.77
N CYS A 291 -4.65 7.41 7.66
CA CYS A 291 -4.47 6.41 8.70
C CYS A 291 -2.99 5.99 8.81
N PRO A 292 -2.42 5.91 10.01
CA PRO A 292 -1.06 5.38 10.19
C PRO A 292 -1.00 3.86 10.01
N TRP A 293 -2.08 3.12 10.30
CA TRP A 293 -2.20 1.68 10.11
C TRP A 293 -2.67 1.32 8.70
N ALA A 294 -2.23 0.14 8.23
CA ALA A 294 -2.55 -0.37 6.91
C ALA A 294 -2.55 -1.93 6.93
N LEU A 295 -2.25 -2.57 5.80
CA LEU A 295 -2.30 -4.02 5.61
C LEU A 295 -1.59 -4.82 6.72
N ARG A 296 -0.36 -4.47 7.07
CA ARG A 296 0.43 -5.20 8.09
C ARG A 296 -0.23 -5.20 9.46
N GLU A 297 -0.73 -4.04 9.86
CA GLU A 297 -1.47 -3.92 11.12
C GLU A 297 -2.76 -4.74 11.06
N GLY A 298 -3.43 -4.81 9.92
CA GLY A 298 -4.60 -5.67 9.70
C GLY A 298 -4.28 -7.17 9.82
N VAL A 299 -3.15 -7.62 9.25
CA VAL A 299 -2.66 -9.00 9.41
C VAL A 299 -2.40 -9.32 10.88
N ILE A 300 -1.73 -8.41 11.60
CA ILE A 300 -1.45 -8.58 13.04
C ILE A 300 -2.76 -8.67 13.83
N LEU A 301 -3.68 -7.74 13.61
CA LEU A 301 -4.97 -7.69 14.32
C LEU A 301 -5.76 -8.99 14.13
N ARG A 302 -5.85 -9.48 12.89
CA ARG A 302 -6.50 -10.77 12.60
C ARG A 302 -5.84 -11.93 13.37
N ARG A 303 -4.50 -11.96 13.45
CA ARG A 303 -3.78 -12.97 14.21
C ARG A 303 -4.05 -12.86 15.72
N LEU A 304 -4.05 -11.65 16.28
CA LEU A 304 -4.32 -11.39 17.70
C LEU A 304 -5.74 -11.83 18.10
N ASP A 305 -6.74 -11.63 17.25
CA ASP A 305 -8.12 -12.07 17.50
C ASP A 305 -8.20 -13.60 17.64
N HIS A 306 -7.45 -14.35 16.83
CA HIS A 306 -7.39 -15.83 16.92
C HIS A 306 -6.65 -16.31 18.16
N MET A 307 -5.74 -15.54 18.74
CA MET A 307 -5.06 -15.88 20.00
C MET A 307 -5.97 -15.78 21.22
N GLY A 308 -7.01 -14.96 21.15
CA GLY A 308 -7.99 -14.76 22.24
C GLY A 308 -9.14 -15.77 22.24
N SER A 309 -9.22 -16.66 21.24
CA SER A 309 -10.33 -17.59 21.01
C SER A 309 -10.04 -19.04 21.50
N VAL A 310 -8.97 -19.24 22.28
CA VAL A 310 -8.60 -20.56 22.85
C VAL A 310 -8.90 -20.59 24.32
#